data_522c65ce18a533b6d10de4a6c8348123
#
_entry.id   522c65ce18a533b6d10de4a6c8348123
#
_cell.length_a   1.000
_cell.length_b   1.000
_cell.length_c   1.000
_cell.angle_alpha   90.00
_cell.angle_beta   90.00
_cell.angle_gamma   90.00
#
_symmetry.space_group_name_H-M   'P 1'
#
loop_
_entity.id
_entity.type
_entity.pdbx_description
1 polymer ?
#
loop_
_entity_poly.entity_id
_entity_poly.type
_entity_poly.pdbx_seq_one_letter_code
_entity_poly.pdbx_strand_id
1 'polypeptide(L)'
;IDWKCLSSNPNAIELLTAYQDKINWHWLSRNPNAIELLTANQDKIDWHWISCNPNAIELLTANQDKIDWIMLSYNPNAIELLTANQDKINWYYLSSNPNAIELLTANQDKIRWDILSHNPNAIELLTANKDKIDWHQICYNPNIFTYDYDQMKKNKYNLHRDLIEYMYHPIRVAKYLETNEDIDEYLM
;
A
#
# COMPACT_ATOMS: atom_id res chain seq x y z
N ILE A 1 -21.90 10.91 19.99
CA ILE A 1 -20.49 10.87 19.52
C ILE A 1 -19.96 9.48 19.79
N ASP A 2 -19.41 8.82 18.77
CA ASP A 2 -18.72 7.53 18.91
C ASP A 2 -17.24 7.77 19.23
N TRP A 3 -16.90 7.70 20.52
CA TRP A 3 -15.54 7.92 21.02
C TRP A 3 -14.55 6.84 20.60
N LYS A 4 -15.03 5.63 20.29
CA LYS A 4 -14.22 4.54 19.77
C LYS A 4 -13.71 4.90 18.35
N CYS A 5 -14.59 5.33 17.46
CA CYS A 5 -14.24 5.77 16.12
C CYS A 5 -13.35 7.03 16.17
N LEU A 6 -13.65 7.98 17.04
CA LEU A 6 -12.84 9.17 17.21
C LEU A 6 -11.42 8.86 17.70
N SER A 7 -11.24 7.93 18.64
CA SER A 7 -9.93 7.56 19.15
C SER A 7 -9.01 7.00 18.05
N SER A 8 -9.55 6.35 17.02
CA SER A 8 -8.77 5.87 15.87
C SER A 8 -8.57 6.91 14.76
N ASN A 9 -9.25 8.06 14.83
CA ASN A 9 -9.18 9.09 13.79
C ASN A 9 -7.95 10.00 14.00
N PRO A 10 -6.99 10.03 13.02
CA PRO A 10 -5.78 10.86 13.14
C PRO A 10 -6.06 12.36 13.27
N ASN A 11 -7.21 12.84 12.79
CA ASN A 11 -7.58 14.25 12.83
C ASN A 11 -8.33 14.67 14.12
N ALA A 12 -8.58 13.73 15.04
CA ALA A 12 -9.36 14.01 16.26
C ALA A 12 -8.50 14.30 17.50
N ILE A 13 -7.18 14.44 17.38
CA ILE A 13 -6.24 14.52 18.52
C ILE A 13 -6.56 15.71 19.43
N GLU A 14 -6.84 16.90 18.90
CA GLU A 14 -7.20 18.07 19.69
C GLU A 14 -8.44 17.81 20.55
N LEU A 15 -9.49 17.21 19.96
CA LEU A 15 -10.71 16.86 20.66
C LEU A 15 -10.46 15.81 21.74
N LEU A 16 -9.67 14.77 21.44
CA LEU A 16 -9.30 13.71 22.36
C LEU A 16 -8.47 14.24 23.54
N THR A 17 -7.60 15.20 23.29
CA THR A 17 -6.82 15.88 24.34
C THR A 17 -7.71 16.65 25.31
N ALA A 18 -8.79 17.29 24.79
CA ALA A 18 -9.75 18.02 25.62
C ALA A 18 -10.70 17.09 26.42
N TYR A 19 -10.95 15.87 25.94
CA TYR A 19 -11.90 14.92 26.54
C TYR A 19 -11.24 13.57 26.85
N GLN A 20 -10.14 13.58 27.61
CA GLN A 20 -9.35 12.37 27.89
C GLN A 20 -10.11 11.27 28.65
N ASP A 21 -11.16 11.62 29.39
CA ASP A 21 -12.05 10.69 30.08
C ASP A 21 -12.93 9.87 29.13
N LYS A 22 -13.05 10.26 27.87
CA LYS A 22 -13.82 9.61 26.81
C LYS A 22 -12.97 8.75 25.87
N ILE A 23 -11.64 8.82 25.98
CA ILE A 23 -10.74 8.11 25.08
C ILE A 23 -10.90 6.59 25.21
N ASN A 24 -11.01 5.94 24.07
CA ASN A 24 -10.79 4.50 23.99
C ASN A 24 -9.31 4.23 23.68
N TRP A 25 -8.52 3.93 24.72
CA TRP A 25 -7.06 3.80 24.66
C TRP A 25 -6.59 2.65 23.75
N HIS A 26 -7.38 1.58 23.63
CA HIS A 26 -7.13 0.50 22.68
C HIS A 26 -7.10 0.98 21.23
N TRP A 27 -8.10 1.77 20.83
CA TRP A 27 -8.15 2.36 19.48
C TRP A 27 -7.18 3.52 19.30
N LEU A 28 -6.91 4.30 20.36
CA LEU A 28 -5.92 5.36 20.33
C LEU A 28 -4.50 4.81 20.08
N SER A 29 -4.16 3.65 20.65
CA SER A 29 -2.83 3.03 20.48
C SER A 29 -2.49 2.73 19.01
N ARG A 30 -3.49 2.56 18.14
CA ARG A 30 -3.32 2.41 16.69
C ARG A 30 -3.22 3.73 15.93
N ASN A 31 -3.59 4.85 16.56
CA ASN A 31 -3.66 6.15 15.90
C ASN A 31 -2.24 6.72 15.72
N PRO A 32 -1.76 6.93 14.46
CA PRO A 32 -0.39 7.37 14.22
C PRO A 32 -0.10 8.78 14.74
N ASN A 33 -1.13 9.61 14.92
CA ASN A 33 -0.98 11.00 15.39
C ASN A 33 -1.10 11.12 16.91
N ALA A 34 -1.34 10.02 17.64
CA ALA A 34 -1.60 10.06 19.08
C ALA A 34 -0.34 9.85 19.95
N ILE A 35 0.85 9.85 19.38
CA ILE A 35 2.08 9.44 20.09
C ILE A 35 2.36 10.29 21.32
N GLU A 36 2.20 11.62 21.24
CA GLU A 36 2.38 12.52 22.37
C GLU A 36 1.41 12.20 23.52
N LEU A 37 0.12 11.98 23.19
CA LEU A 37 -0.92 11.67 24.17
C LEU A 37 -0.69 10.29 24.81
N LEU A 38 -0.23 9.31 24.03
CA LEU A 38 0.15 7.96 24.50
C LEU A 38 1.40 8.02 25.39
N THR A 39 2.41 8.78 25.01
CA THR A 39 3.63 8.95 25.80
C THR A 39 3.34 9.58 27.17
N ALA A 40 2.40 10.52 27.24
CA ALA A 40 1.96 11.13 28.49
C ALA A 40 1.09 10.19 29.37
N ASN A 41 0.57 9.08 28.82
CA ASN A 41 -0.33 8.15 29.49
C ASN A 41 0.08 6.69 29.26
N GLN A 42 1.33 6.36 29.55
CA GLN A 42 1.91 5.03 29.22
C GLN A 42 1.23 3.85 29.96
N ASP A 43 0.60 4.12 31.09
CA ASP A 43 -0.18 3.14 31.86
C ASP A 43 -1.46 2.68 31.15
N LYS A 44 -1.91 3.44 30.14
CA LYS A 44 -3.16 3.19 29.38
C LYS A 44 -2.90 2.62 27.98
N ILE A 45 -1.62 2.51 27.57
CA ILE A 45 -1.24 2.00 26.24
C ILE A 45 -1.65 0.54 26.09
N ASP A 46 -2.30 0.23 24.98
CA ASP A 46 -2.41 -1.14 24.49
C ASP A 46 -1.16 -1.51 23.68
N TRP A 47 -0.22 -2.21 24.35
CA TRP A 47 1.10 -2.55 23.79
C TRP A 47 1.02 -3.48 22.58
N HIS A 48 -0.02 -4.27 22.45
CA HIS A 48 -0.29 -5.07 21.25
C HIS A 48 -0.48 -4.17 20.02
N TRP A 49 -1.38 -3.20 20.14
CA TRP A 49 -1.70 -2.33 19.00
C TRP A 49 -0.67 -1.25 18.72
N ILE A 50 -0.03 -0.68 19.73
CA ILE A 50 1.00 0.32 19.50
C ILE A 50 2.23 -0.28 18.79
N SER A 51 2.50 -1.59 18.99
CA SER A 51 3.61 -2.27 18.31
C SER A 51 3.51 -2.23 16.79
N CYS A 52 2.30 -2.17 16.22
CA CYS A 52 2.13 -1.98 14.77
C CYS A 52 1.97 -0.51 14.34
N ASN A 53 2.01 0.44 15.26
CA ASN A 53 1.90 1.87 14.94
C ASN A 53 3.23 2.39 14.36
N PRO A 54 3.26 2.88 13.10
CA PRO A 54 4.52 3.27 12.44
C PRO A 54 5.24 4.43 13.10
N ASN A 55 4.52 5.28 13.85
CA ASN A 55 5.10 6.45 14.52
C ASN A 55 5.55 6.19 15.96
N ALA A 56 5.37 4.94 16.46
CA ALA A 56 5.68 4.61 17.84
C ALA A 56 7.10 4.07 18.08
N ILE A 57 8.00 4.10 17.09
CA ILE A 57 9.30 3.42 17.17
C ILE A 57 10.17 3.88 18.35
N GLU A 58 10.23 5.18 18.62
CA GLU A 58 10.99 5.71 19.77
C GLU A 58 10.42 5.20 21.11
N LEU A 59 9.09 5.21 21.27
CA LEU A 59 8.42 4.73 22.45
C LEU A 59 8.60 3.20 22.64
N LEU A 60 8.55 2.43 21.55
CA LEU A 60 8.79 0.99 21.55
C LEU A 60 10.26 0.67 21.88
N THR A 61 11.20 1.42 21.33
CA THR A 61 12.63 1.24 21.62
C THR A 61 12.94 1.47 23.09
N ALA A 62 12.27 2.44 23.72
CA ALA A 62 12.41 2.72 25.15
C ALA A 62 11.73 1.70 26.08
N ASN A 63 10.81 0.86 25.54
CA ASN A 63 10.00 -0.10 26.30
C ASN A 63 10.01 -1.49 25.65
N GLN A 64 11.18 -2.03 25.34
CA GLN A 64 11.33 -3.28 24.59
C GLN A 64 10.74 -4.52 25.29
N ASP A 65 10.60 -4.47 26.60
CA ASP A 65 9.97 -5.50 27.42
C ASP A 65 8.46 -5.62 27.21
N LYS A 66 7.83 -4.57 26.68
CA LYS A 66 6.38 -4.49 26.43
C LYS A 66 5.98 -4.71 24.97
N ILE A 67 6.96 -4.85 24.07
CA ILE A 67 6.72 -5.01 22.64
C ILE A 67 5.98 -6.32 22.36
N ASP A 68 4.88 -6.25 21.61
CA ASP A 68 4.36 -7.40 20.88
C ASP A 68 5.13 -7.58 19.58
N TRP A 69 6.08 -8.50 19.56
CA TRP A 69 6.97 -8.76 18.43
C TRP A 69 6.24 -9.29 17.18
N ILE A 70 5.07 -9.92 17.37
CA ILE A 70 4.21 -10.36 16.27
C ILE A 70 3.70 -9.12 15.52
N MET A 71 3.12 -8.17 16.25
CA MET A 71 2.61 -6.93 15.68
C MET A 71 3.71 -6.00 15.20
N LEU A 72 4.86 -5.99 15.87
CA LEU A 72 6.04 -5.23 15.44
C LEU A 72 6.54 -5.71 14.06
N SER A 73 6.49 -7.01 13.79
CA SER A 73 6.94 -7.56 12.51
C SER A 73 6.12 -7.02 11.32
N TYR A 74 4.89 -6.58 11.55
CA TYR A 74 4.04 -5.92 10.56
C TYR A 74 4.34 -4.41 10.41
N ASN A 75 5.01 -3.79 11.40
CA ASN A 75 5.27 -2.35 11.42
C ASN A 75 6.34 -1.96 10.36
N PRO A 76 5.99 -1.13 9.35
CA PRO A 76 6.94 -0.80 8.27
C PRO A 76 8.17 -0.01 8.73
N ASN A 77 8.08 0.70 9.87
CA ASN A 77 9.17 1.53 10.38
C ASN A 77 10.05 0.80 11.42
N ALA A 78 9.73 -0.49 11.74
CA ALA A 78 10.45 -1.23 12.78
C ALA A 78 11.65 -2.06 12.28
N ILE A 79 12.10 -1.89 11.03
CA ILE A 79 13.07 -2.77 10.40
C ILE A 79 14.40 -2.81 11.19
N GLU A 80 14.90 -1.67 11.65
CA GLU A 80 16.14 -1.62 12.46
C GLU A 80 15.99 -2.40 13.77
N LEU A 81 14.88 -2.21 14.49
CA LEU A 81 14.58 -2.89 15.75
C LEU A 81 14.41 -4.42 15.54
N LEU A 82 13.78 -4.82 14.45
CA LEU A 82 13.62 -6.22 14.05
C LEU A 82 14.97 -6.85 13.66
N THR A 83 15.81 -6.12 12.93
CA THR A 83 17.15 -6.58 12.53
C THR A 83 18.05 -6.84 13.75
N ALA A 84 17.92 -6.01 14.78
CA ALA A 84 18.65 -6.18 16.05
C ALA A 84 18.10 -7.33 16.92
N ASN A 85 16.89 -7.84 16.65
CA ASN A 85 16.20 -8.86 17.45
C ASN A 85 15.59 -9.96 16.56
N GLN A 86 16.39 -10.55 15.68
CA GLN A 86 15.93 -11.50 14.66
C GLN A 86 15.29 -12.79 15.23
N ASP A 87 15.65 -13.16 16.45
CA ASP A 87 15.08 -14.29 17.18
C ASP A 87 13.61 -14.09 17.57
N LYS A 88 13.14 -12.84 17.61
CA LYS A 88 11.77 -12.47 17.98
C LYS A 88 10.86 -12.18 16.79
N ILE A 89 11.39 -12.22 15.57
CA ILE A 89 10.62 -11.92 14.34
C ILE A 89 9.54 -12.95 14.08
N ASN A 90 8.34 -12.48 13.83
CA ASN A 90 7.30 -13.29 13.20
C ASN A 90 7.42 -13.19 11.67
N TRP A 91 8.02 -14.20 11.04
CA TRP A 91 8.31 -14.22 9.60
C TRP A 91 7.06 -14.21 8.71
N TYR A 92 5.91 -14.66 9.23
CA TYR A 92 4.63 -14.57 8.53
C TYR A 92 4.26 -13.09 8.29
N TYR A 93 4.23 -12.29 9.36
CA TYR A 93 3.90 -10.86 9.26
C TYR A 93 5.04 -10.06 8.60
N LEU A 94 6.29 -10.42 8.83
CA LEU A 94 7.41 -9.76 8.16
C LEU A 94 7.35 -9.94 6.63
N SER A 95 6.91 -11.10 6.13
CA SER A 95 6.78 -11.35 4.69
C SER A 95 5.76 -10.41 4.01
N SER A 96 4.78 -9.88 4.76
CA SER A 96 3.84 -8.87 4.26
C SER A 96 4.34 -7.43 4.41
N ASN A 97 5.43 -7.21 5.16
CA ASN A 97 5.95 -5.86 5.43
C ASN A 97 6.69 -5.32 4.20
N PRO A 98 6.23 -4.20 3.58
CA PRO A 98 6.83 -3.70 2.34
C PRO A 98 8.26 -3.20 2.49
N ASN A 99 8.68 -2.83 3.70
CA ASN A 99 10.03 -2.31 3.97
C ASN A 99 11.03 -3.40 4.39
N ALA A 100 10.57 -4.68 4.50
CA ALA A 100 11.41 -5.77 4.99
C ALA A 100 12.18 -6.53 3.89
N ILE A 101 12.19 -6.08 2.64
CA ILE A 101 12.70 -6.85 1.50
C ILE A 101 14.19 -7.23 1.68
N GLU A 102 15.04 -6.32 2.17
CA GLU A 102 16.46 -6.63 2.43
C GLU A 102 16.61 -7.72 3.50
N LEU A 103 15.88 -7.61 4.61
CA LEU A 103 15.91 -8.59 5.70
C LEU A 103 15.38 -9.96 5.26
N LEU A 104 14.34 -9.97 4.43
CA LEU A 104 13.78 -11.19 3.83
C LEU A 104 14.76 -11.82 2.83
N THR A 105 15.42 -11.01 2.01
CA THR A 105 16.42 -11.49 1.04
C THR A 105 17.59 -12.18 1.75
N ALA A 106 18.01 -11.66 2.91
CA ALA A 106 19.05 -12.25 3.73
C ALA A 106 18.61 -13.54 4.47
N ASN A 107 17.31 -13.83 4.56
CA ASN A 107 16.73 -14.95 5.31
C ASN A 107 15.68 -15.71 4.49
N GLN A 108 16.03 -16.11 3.28
CA GLN A 108 15.07 -16.70 2.32
C GLN A 108 14.44 -18.02 2.77
N ASP A 109 15.10 -18.74 3.66
CA ASP A 109 14.61 -19.99 4.27
C ASP A 109 13.42 -19.76 5.22
N LYS A 110 13.25 -18.54 5.72
CA LYS A 110 12.18 -18.16 6.66
C LYS A 110 11.00 -17.45 6.00
N ILE A 111 11.11 -17.14 4.70
CA ILE A 111 10.06 -16.43 3.96
C ILE A 111 8.79 -17.27 3.84
N ARG A 112 7.66 -16.66 4.11
CA ARG A 112 6.35 -17.16 3.73
C ARG A 112 6.02 -16.65 2.33
N TRP A 113 6.34 -17.47 1.34
CA TRP A 113 6.24 -17.12 -0.09
C TRP A 113 4.80 -16.85 -0.54
N ASP A 114 3.82 -17.52 0.08
CA ASP A 114 2.40 -17.26 -0.12
C ASP A 114 2.05 -15.80 0.28
N ILE A 115 2.55 -15.34 1.42
CA ILE A 115 2.34 -13.97 1.90
C ILE A 115 3.20 -12.96 1.12
N LEU A 116 4.46 -13.31 0.83
CA LEU A 116 5.37 -12.44 0.07
C LEU A 116 4.82 -12.15 -1.33
N SER A 117 4.12 -13.10 -1.96
CA SER A 117 3.54 -12.92 -3.29
C SER A 117 2.57 -11.73 -3.35
N HIS A 118 1.96 -11.37 -2.23
CA HIS A 118 1.08 -10.20 -2.12
C HIS A 118 1.83 -8.88 -1.81
N ASN A 119 3.11 -8.96 -1.41
CA ASN A 119 3.88 -7.78 -0.99
C ASN A 119 4.25 -6.92 -2.21
N PRO A 120 3.85 -5.62 -2.26
CA PRO A 120 4.07 -4.76 -3.42
C PRO A 120 5.54 -4.53 -3.77
N ASN A 121 6.44 -4.60 -2.78
CA ASN A 121 7.87 -4.34 -2.98
C ASN A 121 8.69 -5.62 -3.26
N ALA A 122 8.05 -6.81 -3.30
CA ALA A 122 8.73 -8.08 -3.44
C ALA A 122 8.95 -8.54 -4.90
N ILE A 123 8.60 -7.75 -5.91
CA ILE A 123 8.59 -8.19 -7.32
C ILE A 123 9.96 -8.72 -7.78
N GLU A 124 11.05 -8.04 -7.44
CA GLU A 124 12.41 -8.49 -7.80
C GLU A 124 12.75 -9.83 -7.15
N LEU A 125 12.46 -9.98 -5.84
CA LEU A 125 12.71 -11.21 -5.09
C LEU A 125 11.85 -12.37 -5.61
N LEU A 126 10.59 -12.12 -5.96
CA LEU A 126 9.68 -13.10 -6.57
C LEU A 126 10.15 -13.49 -7.97
N THR A 127 10.63 -12.54 -8.78
CA THR A 127 11.14 -12.80 -10.12
C THR A 127 12.39 -13.69 -10.09
N ALA A 128 13.24 -13.52 -9.09
CA ALA A 128 14.40 -14.35 -8.85
C ALA A 128 14.05 -15.78 -8.34
N ASN A 129 12.83 -16.00 -7.82
CA ASN A 129 12.35 -17.25 -7.22
C ASN A 129 10.99 -17.67 -7.77
N LYS A 130 10.87 -17.79 -9.08
CA LYS A 130 9.59 -18.02 -9.79
C LYS A 130 8.88 -19.32 -9.38
N ASP A 131 9.64 -20.32 -8.97
CA ASP A 131 9.15 -21.60 -8.49
C ASP A 131 8.44 -21.53 -7.12
N LYS A 132 8.66 -20.44 -6.37
CA LYS A 132 8.09 -20.22 -5.05
C LYS A 132 6.88 -19.27 -5.05
N ILE A 133 6.53 -18.71 -6.21
CA ILE A 133 5.42 -17.78 -6.35
C ILE A 133 4.08 -18.48 -6.06
N ASP A 134 3.30 -17.94 -5.16
CA ASP A 134 1.88 -18.29 -5.06
C ASP A 134 1.09 -17.51 -6.12
N TRP A 135 0.73 -18.20 -7.22
CA TRP A 135 0.06 -17.60 -8.37
C TRP A 135 -1.35 -17.08 -8.06
N HIS A 136 -1.99 -17.58 -6.99
CA HIS A 136 -3.26 -17.04 -6.55
C HIS A 136 -3.05 -15.72 -5.80
N GLN A 137 -2.07 -15.67 -4.89
CA GLN A 137 -1.80 -14.47 -4.08
C GLN A 137 -1.17 -13.33 -4.90
N ILE A 138 -0.34 -13.65 -5.88
CA ILE A 138 0.33 -12.61 -6.69
C ILE A 138 -0.66 -11.79 -7.53
N CYS A 139 -1.84 -12.34 -7.86
CA CYS A 139 -2.90 -11.60 -8.57
C CYS A 139 -3.38 -10.36 -7.79
N TYR A 140 -3.20 -10.34 -6.45
CA TYR A 140 -3.54 -9.20 -5.60
C TYR A 140 -2.39 -8.22 -5.40
N ASN A 141 -1.19 -8.53 -5.94
CA ASN A 141 -0.04 -7.64 -5.84
C ASN A 141 -0.20 -6.47 -6.82
N PRO A 142 -0.28 -5.21 -6.34
CA PRO A 142 -0.53 -4.06 -7.22
C PRO A 142 0.59 -3.78 -8.21
N ASN A 143 1.80 -4.30 -7.95
CA ASN A 143 3.00 -4.01 -8.74
C ASN A 143 3.39 -5.15 -9.71
N ILE A 144 2.57 -6.21 -9.82
CA ILE A 144 2.85 -7.32 -10.75
C ILE A 144 2.78 -6.88 -12.23
N PHE A 145 1.92 -5.91 -12.53
CA PHE A 145 1.78 -5.38 -13.87
C PHE A 145 2.54 -4.05 -13.97
N THR A 146 3.67 -4.08 -14.66
CA THR A 146 4.31 -2.84 -15.12
C THR A 146 3.68 -2.45 -16.44
N TYR A 147 3.19 -1.21 -16.53
CA TYR A 147 2.75 -0.67 -17.82
C TYR A 147 3.96 -0.50 -18.72
N ASP A 148 3.99 -1.22 -19.85
CA ASP A 148 4.93 -0.95 -20.93
C ASP A 148 4.49 0.34 -21.63
N TYR A 149 4.91 1.49 -21.07
CA TYR A 149 4.57 2.81 -21.60
C TYR A 149 5.05 3.01 -23.04
N ASP A 150 6.16 2.39 -23.45
CA ASP A 150 6.68 2.49 -24.81
C ASP A 150 5.79 1.72 -25.79
N GLN A 151 5.37 0.50 -25.40
CA GLN A 151 4.43 -0.28 -26.19
C GLN A 151 3.04 0.36 -26.23
N MET A 152 2.58 0.89 -25.10
CA MET A 152 1.30 1.63 -25.04
C MET A 152 1.35 2.88 -25.94
N LYS A 153 2.44 3.62 -25.94
CA LYS A 153 2.65 4.79 -26.80
C LYS A 153 2.66 4.42 -28.28
N LYS A 154 3.35 3.31 -28.65
CA LYS A 154 3.31 2.76 -30.02
C LYS A 154 1.91 2.32 -30.42
N ASN A 155 1.21 1.61 -29.55
CA ASN A 155 -0.15 1.15 -29.80
C ASN A 155 -1.10 2.34 -29.99
N LYS A 156 -1.00 3.36 -29.14
CA LYS A 156 -1.80 4.59 -29.27
C LYS A 156 -1.51 5.32 -30.60
N TYR A 157 -0.23 5.40 -31.00
CA TYR A 157 0.15 6.01 -32.25
C TYR A 157 -0.38 5.22 -33.46
N ASN A 158 -0.24 3.90 -33.45
CA ASN A 158 -0.76 3.03 -34.49
C ASN A 158 -2.30 3.12 -34.58
N LEU A 159 -2.99 3.04 -33.46
CA LEU A 159 -4.45 3.18 -33.40
C LEU A 159 -4.92 4.54 -33.94
N HIS A 160 -4.20 5.62 -33.60
CA HIS A 160 -4.50 6.96 -34.08
C HIS A 160 -4.29 7.07 -35.59
N ARG A 161 -3.21 6.51 -36.11
CA ARG A 161 -2.94 6.45 -37.57
C ARG A 161 -4.01 5.65 -38.28
N ASP A 162 -4.31 4.43 -37.80
CA ASP A 162 -5.29 3.54 -38.40
C ASP A 162 -6.70 4.18 -38.37
N LEU A 163 -7.02 4.93 -37.32
CA LEU A 163 -8.28 5.69 -37.22
C LEU A 163 -8.33 6.81 -38.24
N ILE A 164 -7.22 7.58 -38.43
CA ILE A 164 -7.13 8.62 -39.43
C ILE A 164 -7.27 8.04 -40.83
N GLU A 165 -6.53 6.97 -41.15
CA GLU A 165 -6.61 6.28 -42.44
C GLU A 165 -8.03 5.76 -42.69
N TYR A 166 -8.70 5.24 -41.67
CA TYR A 166 -10.09 4.79 -41.76
C TYR A 166 -11.06 5.93 -41.98
N MET A 167 -10.95 7.04 -41.23
CA MET A 167 -11.87 8.18 -41.33
C MET A 167 -11.70 8.95 -42.66
N TYR A 168 -10.46 9.12 -43.10
CA TYR A 168 -10.14 9.89 -44.33
C TYR A 168 -9.91 9.00 -45.56
N HIS A 169 -10.33 7.71 -45.51
CA HIS A 169 -10.24 6.87 -46.67
C HIS A 169 -11.04 7.48 -47.84
N PRO A 170 -10.44 7.66 -49.06
CA PRO A 170 -11.09 8.39 -50.17
C PRO A 170 -12.49 7.94 -50.49
N ILE A 171 -12.77 6.62 -50.50
CA ILE A 171 -14.09 6.07 -50.75
C ILE A 171 -15.13 6.50 -49.70
N ARG A 172 -14.70 6.61 -48.42
CA ARG A 172 -15.58 7.04 -47.32
C ARG A 172 -15.87 8.52 -47.38
N VAL A 173 -14.85 9.31 -47.64
CA VAL A 173 -14.98 10.75 -47.82
C VAL A 173 -15.89 11.06 -49.02
N ALA A 174 -15.70 10.36 -50.14
CA ALA A 174 -16.56 10.52 -51.32
C ALA A 174 -18.05 10.14 -50.98
N LYS A 175 -18.24 8.99 -50.32
CA LYS A 175 -19.58 8.57 -49.89
C LYS A 175 -20.24 9.54 -48.91
N TYR A 176 -19.45 10.13 -47.98
CA TYR A 176 -19.95 11.11 -47.05
C TYR A 176 -20.37 12.41 -47.75
N LEU A 177 -19.58 12.88 -48.70
CA LEU A 177 -19.90 14.05 -49.51
C LEU A 177 -21.14 13.83 -50.40
N GLU A 178 -21.27 12.62 -51.01
CA GLU A 178 -22.44 12.26 -51.79
C GLU A 178 -23.76 12.20 -50.95
N THR A 179 -23.63 11.79 -49.66
CA THR A 179 -24.81 11.66 -48.79
C THR A 179 -25.18 12.93 -48.03
N ASN A 180 -24.30 13.94 -47.99
CA ASN A 180 -24.46 15.18 -47.24
C ASN A 180 -24.35 16.42 -48.14
N GLU A 181 -24.87 16.34 -49.38
CA GLU A 181 -24.96 17.52 -50.28
C GLU A 181 -25.84 18.65 -49.71
N ASP A 182 -26.62 18.40 -48.63
CA ASP A 182 -27.52 19.38 -48.00
C ASP A 182 -26.92 20.18 -46.84
N ILE A 183 -25.57 20.08 -46.57
CA ILE A 183 -24.95 20.79 -45.40
C ILE A 183 -24.79 22.28 -45.63
N ASP A 184 -24.78 22.76 -46.87
CA ASP A 184 -24.66 24.19 -47.18
C ASP A 184 -25.87 25.03 -46.72
N GLU A 185 -27.01 24.42 -46.38
CA GLU A 185 -28.21 25.11 -45.94
C GLU A 185 -28.21 25.48 -44.44
N TYR A 186 -27.28 24.92 -43.64
CA TYR A 186 -27.17 25.16 -42.17
C TYR A 186 -26.01 26.05 -41.76
N LEU A 187 -25.21 26.57 -42.71
CA LEU A 187 -24.07 27.45 -42.45
C LEU A 187 -24.22 28.87 -43.02
N MET A 188 -25.43 29.28 -43.41
CA MET A 188 -25.72 30.69 -43.72
C MET A 188 -26.51 31.38 -42.61
#